data_847f70d8804fa76be164af2dfbc42f73
#
_entry.id   847f70d8804fa76be164af2dfbc42f73
#
_cell.length_a   1.000
_cell.length_b   1.000
_cell.length_c   1.000
_cell.angle_alpha   90.00
_cell.angle_beta   90.00
_cell.angle_gamma   90.00
#
_symmetry.space_group_name_H-M   'P 1'
#
loop_
_entity.id
_entity.type
_entity.pdbx_description
1 polymer ?
#
loop_
_entity_poly.entity_id
_entity_poly.type
_entity_poly.pdbx_seq_one_letter_code
_entity_poly.pdbx_strand_id
1 'polypeptide(L)'
;ETRMEIWGIINPILRVLLYAASFGSVGTFLFVVHFRLYQTEALILYCRRLIIRSALLGIFVSLMLFLSVAGNLGGDLESSVDLIMLKLAFETKAGFAALIALLGFSMMALVARKDGALRLLICFISGGLILVSFLLAGHTLKGGVFTQIVLFLHLVGISFWVGSFFPFRWMSIHDKASNLQAIALKFGTLGIGYVGLLFLAGCILAYN
;
A
#
# COMPACT_ATOMS: atom_id res chain seq x y z
N GLU A 1 2.05 -3.63 33.98
CA GLU A 1 1.11 -2.68 33.34
C GLU A 1 1.77 -1.86 32.23
N THR A 2 2.96 -1.29 32.43
CA THR A 2 3.65 -0.45 31.41
C THR A 2 4.07 -1.17 30.12
N ARG A 3 4.23 -2.49 30.12
CA ARG A 3 4.75 -3.27 28.97
C ARG A 3 3.74 -3.46 27.84
N MET A 4 2.45 -3.61 28.15
CA MET A 4 1.39 -3.69 27.12
C MET A 4 1.08 -2.34 26.46
N GLU A 5 1.37 -1.22 27.13
CA GLU A 5 1.13 0.12 26.57
C GLU A 5 2.01 0.45 25.37
N ILE A 6 3.25 -0.09 25.32
CA ILE A 6 4.19 0.17 24.21
C ILE A 6 3.62 -0.30 22.89
N TRP A 7 3.05 -1.49 22.83
CA TRP A 7 2.46 -2.04 21.60
C TRP A 7 1.19 -1.31 21.18
N GLY A 8 0.44 -0.77 22.15
CA GLY A 8 -0.73 0.10 21.92
C GLY A 8 -0.38 1.38 21.17
N ILE A 9 0.85 1.87 21.29
CA ILE A 9 1.35 3.07 20.60
C ILE A 9 2.06 2.71 19.29
N ILE A 10 2.96 1.71 19.34
CA ILE A 10 3.80 1.34 18.18
C ILE A 10 2.95 0.80 17.02
N ASN A 11 2.00 -0.09 17.29
CA ASN A 11 1.21 -0.74 16.24
C ASN A 11 0.36 0.23 15.41
N PRO A 12 -0.37 1.20 15.97
CA PRO A 12 -1.06 2.22 15.17
C PRO A 12 -0.12 3.04 14.29
N ILE A 13 1.07 3.43 14.81
CA ILE A 13 2.06 4.18 14.06
C ILE A 13 2.56 3.35 12.86
N LEU A 14 2.95 2.10 13.09
CA LEU A 14 3.39 1.19 12.03
C LEU A 14 2.29 0.98 10.97
N ARG A 15 1.02 0.88 11.38
CA ARG A 15 -0.10 0.78 10.43
C ARG A 15 -0.27 2.03 9.58
N VAL A 16 -0.17 3.22 10.16
CA VAL A 16 -0.21 4.48 9.39
C VAL A 16 0.93 4.54 8.39
N LEU A 17 2.14 4.17 8.79
CA LEU A 17 3.31 4.11 7.91
C LEU A 17 3.13 3.05 6.80
N LEU A 18 2.50 1.92 7.10
CA LEU A 18 2.18 0.90 6.10
C LEU A 18 1.20 1.44 5.05
N TYR A 19 0.15 2.16 5.46
CA TYR A 19 -0.76 2.84 4.53
C TYR A 19 -0.01 3.85 3.66
N ALA A 20 0.84 4.70 4.26
CA ALA A 20 1.63 5.68 3.51
C ALA A 20 2.54 5.01 2.48
N ALA A 21 3.23 3.92 2.85
CA ALA A 21 4.06 3.13 1.96
C ALA A 21 3.24 2.49 0.81
N SER A 22 2.06 1.96 1.13
CA SER A 22 1.16 1.34 0.14
C SER A 22 0.64 2.37 -0.86
N PHE A 23 0.13 3.49 -0.39
CA PHE A 23 -0.39 4.55 -1.26
C PHE A 23 0.72 5.18 -2.11
N GLY A 24 1.91 5.36 -1.53
CA GLY A 24 3.08 5.87 -2.26
C GLY A 24 3.58 4.90 -3.34
N SER A 25 3.60 3.60 -3.10
CA SER A 25 4.09 2.62 -4.07
C SER A 25 3.00 2.16 -5.04
N VAL A 26 1.90 1.60 -4.55
CA VAL A 26 0.81 1.08 -5.40
C VAL A 26 0.09 2.21 -6.12
N GLY A 27 -0.21 3.32 -5.43
CA GLY A 27 -0.93 4.42 -6.03
C GLY A 27 -0.12 5.16 -7.10
N THR A 28 1.18 5.39 -6.88
CA THR A 28 2.06 5.93 -7.93
C THR A 28 2.20 4.96 -9.10
N PHE A 29 2.25 3.66 -8.86
CA PHE A 29 2.25 2.66 -9.93
C PHE A 29 0.95 2.74 -10.76
N LEU A 30 -0.22 2.81 -10.12
CA LEU A 30 -1.50 2.99 -10.80
C LEU A 30 -1.54 4.29 -11.62
N PHE A 31 -1.00 5.40 -11.09
CA PHE A 31 -0.85 6.64 -11.85
C PHE A 31 0.00 6.42 -13.11
N VAL A 32 1.16 5.77 -12.99
CA VAL A 32 2.03 5.47 -14.13
C VAL A 32 1.30 4.66 -15.21
N VAL A 33 0.50 3.69 -14.82
CA VAL A 33 -0.27 2.85 -15.77
C VAL A 33 -1.37 3.66 -16.48
N HIS A 34 -2.17 4.42 -15.74
CA HIS A 34 -3.31 5.15 -16.29
C HIS A 34 -2.91 6.31 -17.20
N PHE A 35 -1.78 6.96 -16.91
CA PHE A 35 -1.32 8.14 -17.63
C PHE A 35 -0.10 7.90 -18.51
N ARG A 36 0.17 6.63 -18.88
CA ARG A 36 1.36 6.22 -19.64
C ARG A 36 1.61 7.05 -20.91
N LEU A 37 0.55 7.48 -21.60
CA LEU A 37 0.66 8.23 -22.86
C LEU A 37 1.02 9.72 -22.67
N TYR A 38 0.97 10.23 -21.46
CA TYR A 38 1.17 11.66 -21.15
C TYR A 38 2.44 11.91 -20.32
N GLN A 39 3.27 10.87 -20.10
CA GLN A 39 4.41 10.98 -19.21
C GLN A 39 5.66 11.42 -19.96
N THR A 40 6.35 12.40 -19.39
CA THR A 40 7.72 12.75 -19.77
C THR A 40 8.72 11.79 -19.12
N GLU A 41 9.92 11.65 -19.69
CA GLU A 41 10.98 10.81 -19.09
C GLU A 41 11.32 11.23 -17.66
N ALA A 42 11.35 12.55 -17.40
CA ALA A 42 11.61 13.09 -16.08
C ALA A 42 10.53 12.70 -15.06
N LEU A 43 9.24 12.72 -15.46
CA LEU A 43 8.13 12.27 -14.61
C LEU A 43 8.21 10.77 -14.34
N ILE A 44 8.53 9.97 -15.35
CA ILE A 44 8.71 8.51 -15.21
C ILE A 44 9.82 8.23 -14.18
N LEU A 45 10.95 8.92 -14.30
CA LEU A 45 12.07 8.76 -13.37
C LEU A 45 11.69 9.17 -11.94
N TYR A 46 10.94 10.26 -11.76
CA TYR A 46 10.41 10.68 -10.47
C TYR A 46 9.49 9.61 -9.88
N CYS A 47 8.51 9.13 -10.65
CA CYS A 47 7.58 8.09 -10.20
C CYS A 47 8.29 6.79 -9.81
N ARG A 48 9.29 6.35 -10.59
CA ARG A 48 10.12 5.18 -10.27
C ARG A 48 10.84 5.34 -8.93
N ARG A 49 11.45 6.50 -8.68
CA ARG A 49 12.13 6.80 -7.40
C ARG A 49 11.14 6.79 -6.24
N LEU A 50 9.95 7.37 -6.44
CA LEU A 50 8.90 7.40 -5.42
C LEU A 50 8.41 5.98 -5.09
N ILE A 51 8.11 5.16 -6.11
CA ILE A 51 7.71 3.76 -5.91
C ILE A 51 8.76 3.00 -5.10
N ILE A 52 10.05 3.13 -5.47
CA ILE A 52 11.13 2.42 -4.77
C ILE A 52 11.25 2.89 -3.32
N ARG A 53 11.25 4.20 -3.07
CA ARG A 53 11.36 4.75 -1.70
C ARG A 53 10.20 4.31 -0.82
N SER A 54 8.98 4.37 -1.36
CA SER A 54 7.78 3.90 -0.66
C SER A 54 7.81 2.38 -0.43
N ALA A 55 8.29 1.60 -1.40
CA ALA A 55 8.43 0.16 -1.23
C ALA A 55 9.49 -0.21 -0.18
N LEU A 56 10.63 0.50 -0.13
CA LEU A 56 11.65 0.30 0.90
C LEU A 56 11.12 0.65 2.30
N LEU A 57 10.34 1.74 2.43
CA LEU A 57 9.63 2.03 3.67
C LEU A 57 8.67 0.90 4.03
N GLY A 58 7.92 0.39 3.06
CA GLY A 58 6.99 -0.72 3.24
C GLY A 58 7.67 -2.02 3.70
N ILE A 59 8.85 -2.34 3.15
CA ILE A 59 9.67 -3.48 3.59
C ILE A 59 10.04 -3.33 5.07
N PHE A 60 10.58 -2.16 5.44
CA PHE A 60 10.97 -1.89 6.81
C PHE A 60 9.76 -1.99 7.77
N VAL A 61 8.67 -1.33 7.43
CA VAL A 61 7.45 -1.31 8.27
C VAL A 61 6.82 -2.70 8.38
N SER A 62 6.77 -3.46 7.29
CA SER A 62 6.22 -4.83 7.32
C SER A 62 7.07 -5.75 8.21
N LEU A 63 8.40 -5.61 8.17
CA LEU A 63 9.29 -6.33 9.06
C LEU A 63 9.04 -5.94 10.53
N MET A 64 8.94 -4.64 10.82
CA MET A 64 8.65 -4.15 12.18
C MET A 64 7.27 -4.62 12.67
N LEU A 65 6.26 -4.67 11.80
CA LEU A 65 4.96 -5.23 12.14
C LEU A 65 5.03 -6.73 12.46
N PHE A 66 5.79 -7.50 11.70
CA PHE A 66 5.98 -8.92 11.99
C PHE A 66 6.65 -9.13 13.36
N LEU A 67 7.73 -8.39 13.65
CA LEU A 67 8.40 -8.40 14.93
C LEU A 67 7.50 -7.94 16.08
N SER A 68 6.66 -6.93 15.83
CA SER A 68 5.69 -6.45 16.83
C SER A 68 4.62 -7.50 17.18
N VAL A 69 4.24 -8.37 16.23
CA VAL A 69 3.34 -9.49 16.53
C VAL A 69 4.00 -10.46 17.49
N ALA A 70 5.27 -10.82 17.28
CA ALA A 70 6.01 -11.69 18.19
C ALA A 70 6.15 -11.08 19.59
N GLY A 71 6.55 -9.81 19.67
CA GLY A 71 6.65 -9.07 20.93
C GLY A 71 5.33 -8.95 21.67
N ASN A 72 4.22 -8.77 20.95
CA ASN A 72 2.88 -8.72 21.52
C ASN A 72 2.44 -10.08 22.12
N LEU A 73 2.82 -11.19 21.47
CA LEU A 73 2.54 -12.55 21.95
C LEU A 73 3.30 -12.87 23.25
N GLY A 74 4.57 -12.45 23.35
CA GLY A 74 5.37 -12.66 24.54
C GLY A 74 5.20 -11.59 25.63
N GLY A 75 4.61 -10.44 25.29
CA GLY A 75 4.32 -9.36 26.23
C GLY A 75 5.46 -8.39 26.50
N ASP A 76 6.62 -8.54 25.85
CA ASP A 76 7.80 -7.69 26.02
C ASP A 76 8.57 -7.48 24.71
N LEU A 77 9.56 -6.57 24.73
CA LEU A 77 10.38 -6.26 23.56
C LEU A 77 11.36 -7.38 23.18
N GLU A 78 11.84 -8.13 24.16
CA GLU A 78 12.79 -9.22 23.93
C GLU A 78 12.15 -10.34 23.14
N SER A 79 10.88 -10.61 23.39
CA SER A 79 10.05 -11.57 22.66
C SER A 79 9.92 -11.25 21.16
N SER A 80 10.16 -10.01 20.74
CA SER A 80 10.12 -9.63 19.31
C SER A 80 11.21 -10.35 18.49
N VAL A 81 12.27 -10.82 19.11
CA VAL A 81 13.38 -11.54 18.47
C VAL A 81 13.52 -12.97 18.99
N ASP A 82 12.64 -13.43 19.88
CA ASP A 82 12.61 -14.80 20.37
C ASP A 82 12.12 -15.76 19.28
N LEU A 83 12.86 -16.85 19.03
CA LEU A 83 12.56 -17.80 17.96
C LEU A 83 11.21 -18.50 18.12
N ILE A 84 10.78 -18.77 19.35
CA ILE A 84 9.49 -19.42 19.62
C ILE A 84 8.37 -18.44 19.31
N MET A 85 8.50 -17.18 19.76
CA MET A 85 7.51 -16.12 19.49
C MET A 85 7.45 -15.75 18.00
N LEU A 86 8.57 -15.73 17.31
CA LEU A 86 8.62 -15.54 15.85
C LEU A 86 7.89 -16.69 15.10
N LYS A 87 8.09 -17.93 15.54
CA LYS A 87 7.37 -19.07 14.96
C LYS A 87 5.87 -18.97 15.21
N LEU A 88 5.45 -18.63 16.41
CA LEU A 88 4.05 -18.41 16.73
C LEU A 88 3.47 -17.22 15.94
N ALA A 89 4.21 -16.12 15.80
CA ALA A 89 3.79 -14.98 14.98
C ALA A 89 3.52 -15.38 13.54
N PHE A 90 4.35 -16.24 12.94
CA PHE A 90 4.16 -16.77 11.59
C PHE A 90 2.82 -17.51 11.42
N GLU A 91 2.33 -18.17 12.45
CA GLU A 91 1.06 -18.92 12.45
C GLU A 91 -0.16 -18.00 12.65
N THR A 92 0.05 -16.75 13.07
CA THR A 92 -1.04 -15.78 13.23
C THR A 92 -1.45 -15.13 11.90
N LYS A 93 -2.72 -14.73 11.79
CA LYS A 93 -3.21 -13.95 10.64
C LYS A 93 -2.47 -12.62 10.49
N ALA A 94 -2.15 -11.95 11.60
CA ALA A 94 -1.45 -10.67 11.60
C ALA A 94 0.01 -10.81 11.13
N GLY A 95 0.73 -11.82 11.62
CA GLY A 95 2.09 -12.10 11.18
C GLY A 95 2.15 -12.54 9.72
N PHE A 96 1.23 -13.41 9.29
CA PHE A 96 1.12 -13.82 7.89
C PHE A 96 0.81 -12.62 6.97
N ALA A 97 -0.10 -11.71 7.38
CA ALA A 97 -0.38 -10.48 6.65
C ALA A 97 0.87 -9.59 6.49
N ALA A 98 1.66 -9.43 7.57
CA ALA A 98 2.90 -8.67 7.51
C ALA A 98 3.92 -9.28 6.53
N LEU A 99 4.01 -10.61 6.46
CA LEU A 99 4.90 -11.31 5.52
C LEU A 99 4.43 -11.19 4.07
N ILE A 100 3.12 -11.25 3.81
CA ILE A 100 2.55 -11.00 2.48
C ILE A 100 2.85 -9.56 2.02
N ALA A 101 2.69 -8.57 2.92
CA ALA A 101 3.07 -7.19 2.64
C ALA A 101 4.57 -7.06 2.33
N LEU A 102 5.41 -7.68 3.15
CA LEU A 102 6.88 -7.71 2.98
C LEU A 102 7.27 -8.28 1.60
N LEU A 103 6.67 -9.39 1.21
CA LEU A 103 6.87 -10.00 -0.12
C LEU A 103 6.44 -9.04 -1.23
N GLY A 104 5.25 -8.47 -1.14
CA GLY A 104 4.72 -7.53 -2.14
C GLY A 104 5.61 -6.30 -2.31
N PHE A 105 6.04 -5.66 -1.22
CA PHE A 105 6.95 -4.51 -1.29
C PHE A 105 8.33 -4.88 -1.83
N SER A 106 8.86 -6.04 -1.46
CA SER A 106 10.15 -6.53 -1.96
C SER A 106 10.12 -6.76 -3.46
N MET A 107 9.08 -7.42 -3.97
CA MET A 107 8.88 -7.62 -5.41
C MET A 107 8.75 -6.27 -6.14
N MET A 108 7.97 -5.33 -5.59
CA MET A 108 7.79 -3.99 -6.17
C MET A 108 9.13 -3.24 -6.25
N ALA A 109 9.93 -3.24 -5.19
CA ALA A 109 11.23 -2.57 -5.15
C ALA A 109 12.22 -3.14 -6.17
N LEU A 110 12.26 -4.47 -6.32
CA LEU A 110 13.18 -5.17 -7.22
C LEU A 110 12.89 -4.90 -8.69
N VAL A 111 11.61 -4.77 -9.07
CA VAL A 111 11.23 -4.65 -10.48
C VAL A 111 10.95 -3.22 -10.93
N ALA A 112 10.81 -2.25 -10.01
CA ALA A 112 10.43 -0.89 -10.35
C ALA A 112 11.40 -0.18 -11.32
N ARG A 113 12.66 -0.60 -11.37
CA ARG A 113 13.70 -0.07 -12.28
C ARG A 113 13.75 -0.74 -13.64
N LYS A 114 13.14 -1.91 -13.78
CA LYS A 114 13.14 -2.68 -15.04
C LYS A 114 12.13 -2.09 -16.02
N ASP A 115 12.21 -2.52 -17.27
CA ASP A 115 11.27 -2.17 -18.33
C ASP A 115 10.59 -3.41 -18.88
N GLY A 116 9.49 -3.21 -19.64
CA GLY A 116 8.80 -4.29 -20.34
C GLY A 116 7.52 -4.79 -19.65
N ALA A 117 6.82 -5.69 -20.35
CA ALA A 117 5.52 -6.22 -19.93
C ALA A 117 5.61 -7.05 -18.64
N LEU A 118 6.70 -7.82 -18.48
CA LEU A 118 6.94 -8.63 -17.29
C LEU A 118 7.02 -7.76 -16.01
N ARG A 119 7.65 -6.56 -16.10
CA ARG A 119 7.65 -5.60 -15.00
C ARG A 119 6.23 -5.22 -14.61
N LEU A 120 5.38 -4.87 -15.59
CA LEU A 120 4.00 -4.46 -15.32
C LEU A 120 3.24 -5.57 -14.60
N LEU A 121 3.36 -6.80 -15.09
CA LEU A 121 2.71 -7.96 -14.46
C LEU A 121 3.17 -8.14 -13.01
N ILE A 122 4.48 -8.11 -12.76
CA ILE A 122 5.03 -8.27 -11.40
C ILE A 122 4.59 -7.09 -10.51
N CYS A 123 4.54 -5.86 -11.02
CA CYS A 123 4.05 -4.72 -10.24
C CYS A 123 2.56 -4.85 -9.90
N PHE A 124 1.71 -5.39 -10.80
CA PHE A 124 0.31 -5.68 -10.49
C PHE A 124 0.17 -6.76 -9.41
N ILE A 125 0.93 -7.85 -9.52
CA ILE A 125 0.94 -8.92 -8.50
C ILE A 125 1.42 -8.35 -7.16
N SER A 126 2.50 -7.59 -7.15
CA SER A 126 3.05 -6.94 -5.96
C SER A 126 2.03 -6.01 -5.30
N GLY A 127 1.39 -5.15 -6.09
CA GLY A 127 0.33 -4.25 -5.61
C GLY A 127 -0.85 -5.02 -5.03
N GLY A 128 -1.27 -6.11 -5.69
CA GLY A 128 -2.29 -7.01 -5.20
C GLY A 128 -1.93 -7.63 -3.85
N LEU A 129 -0.72 -8.16 -3.69
CA LEU A 129 -0.22 -8.72 -2.42
C LEU A 129 -0.21 -7.67 -1.30
N ILE A 130 0.30 -6.45 -1.58
CA ILE A 130 0.31 -5.35 -0.62
C ILE A 130 -1.11 -5.03 -0.14
N LEU A 131 -2.08 -4.90 -1.05
CA LEU A 131 -3.46 -4.57 -0.68
C LEU A 131 -4.19 -5.73 -0.01
N VAL A 132 -3.95 -6.98 -0.43
CA VAL A 132 -4.52 -8.19 0.21
C VAL A 132 -4.04 -8.34 1.65
N SER A 133 -2.81 -7.90 1.97
CA SER A 133 -2.31 -7.97 3.35
C SER A 133 -3.19 -7.24 4.36
N PHE A 134 -3.84 -6.13 3.95
CA PHE A 134 -4.79 -5.40 4.82
C PHE A 134 -6.07 -6.19 5.08
N LEU A 135 -6.51 -7.02 4.13
CA LEU A 135 -7.70 -7.86 4.28
C LEU A 135 -7.45 -8.98 5.29
N LEU A 136 -6.23 -9.52 5.31
CA LEU A 136 -5.86 -10.64 6.20
C LEU A 136 -5.75 -10.22 7.66
N ALA A 137 -5.34 -8.97 7.94
CA ALA A 137 -5.15 -8.45 9.29
C ALA A 137 -6.37 -7.72 9.89
N GLY A 138 -7.44 -7.52 9.10
CA GLY A 138 -8.59 -6.68 9.48
C GLY A 138 -9.75 -7.46 10.10
N HIS A 139 -10.66 -6.72 10.76
CA HIS A 139 -11.92 -7.23 11.31
C HIS A 139 -12.94 -7.60 10.19
N THR A 140 -12.71 -7.19 8.96
CA THR A 140 -13.54 -7.46 7.77
C THR A 140 -13.67 -8.95 7.42
N LEU A 141 -12.86 -9.81 8.05
CA LEU A 141 -13.01 -11.26 7.95
C LEU A 141 -14.40 -11.75 8.44
N LYS A 142 -15.08 -10.96 9.30
CA LYS A 142 -16.43 -11.29 9.80
C LYS A 142 -17.54 -11.03 8.76
N GLY A 143 -17.30 -10.11 7.81
CA GLY A 143 -18.27 -9.73 6.77
C GLY A 143 -18.27 -10.62 5.53
N GLY A 144 -17.49 -11.71 5.51
CA GLY A 144 -17.42 -12.64 4.39
C GLY A 144 -16.67 -12.12 3.16
N VAL A 145 -16.65 -12.93 2.10
CA VAL A 145 -15.89 -12.66 0.86
C VAL A 145 -16.34 -11.36 0.17
N PHE A 146 -17.63 -11.06 0.21
CA PHE A 146 -18.16 -9.84 -0.41
C PHE A 146 -17.55 -8.59 0.22
N THR A 147 -17.52 -8.49 1.55
CA THR A 147 -16.93 -7.35 2.27
C THR A 147 -15.43 -7.22 1.99
N GLN A 148 -14.72 -8.35 1.85
CA GLN A 148 -13.30 -8.34 1.48
C GLN A 148 -13.07 -7.78 0.07
N ILE A 149 -13.89 -8.17 -0.91
CA ILE A 149 -13.83 -7.62 -2.28
C ILE A 149 -14.10 -6.11 -2.26
N VAL A 150 -15.13 -5.68 -1.54
CA VAL A 150 -15.47 -4.25 -1.41
C VAL A 150 -14.33 -3.48 -0.78
N LEU A 151 -13.72 -3.99 0.30
CA LEU A 151 -12.56 -3.36 0.94
C LEU A 151 -11.36 -3.32 -0.01
N PHE A 152 -11.08 -4.39 -0.76
CA PHE A 152 -9.99 -4.40 -1.74
C PHE A 152 -10.18 -3.30 -2.80
N LEU A 153 -11.37 -3.18 -3.38
CA LEU A 153 -11.69 -2.14 -4.35
C LEU A 153 -11.60 -0.74 -3.74
N HIS A 154 -12.02 -0.57 -2.49
CA HIS A 154 -11.86 0.68 -1.76
C HIS A 154 -10.39 1.05 -1.58
N LEU A 155 -9.54 0.10 -1.19
CA LEU A 155 -8.09 0.32 -1.06
C LEU A 155 -7.41 0.65 -2.40
N VAL A 156 -7.83 0.01 -3.50
CA VAL A 156 -7.36 0.37 -4.85
C VAL A 156 -7.72 1.82 -5.18
N GLY A 157 -8.96 2.22 -4.92
CA GLY A 157 -9.44 3.58 -5.16
C GLY A 157 -8.68 4.63 -4.35
N ILE A 158 -8.53 4.42 -3.04
CA ILE A 158 -7.74 5.32 -2.16
C ILE A 158 -6.29 5.38 -2.62
N SER A 159 -5.68 4.23 -2.93
CA SER A 159 -4.29 4.18 -3.40
C SER A 159 -4.10 5.03 -4.65
N PHE A 160 -4.98 4.89 -5.65
CA PHE A 160 -4.93 5.70 -6.87
C PHE A 160 -5.05 7.20 -6.56
N TRP A 161 -6.02 7.59 -5.73
CA TRP A 161 -6.25 8.98 -5.37
C TRP A 161 -5.05 9.59 -4.64
N VAL A 162 -4.65 9.00 -3.52
CA VAL A 162 -3.56 9.52 -2.68
C VAL A 162 -2.23 9.45 -3.42
N GLY A 163 -1.94 8.33 -4.10
CA GLY A 163 -0.70 8.17 -4.84
C GLY A 163 -0.54 9.11 -6.04
N SER A 164 -1.65 9.61 -6.60
CA SER A 164 -1.63 10.59 -7.69
C SER A 164 -1.21 11.99 -7.24
N PHE A 165 -1.38 12.36 -5.96
CA PHE A 165 -1.00 13.68 -5.45
C PHE A 165 0.48 14.00 -5.66
N PHE A 166 1.35 13.04 -5.45
CA PHE A 166 2.80 13.26 -5.56
C PHE A 166 3.24 13.55 -7.01
N PRO A 167 2.85 12.76 -8.02
CA PRO A 167 3.11 13.08 -9.41
C PRO A 167 2.51 14.43 -9.84
N PHE A 168 1.25 14.72 -9.49
CA PHE A 168 0.62 16.00 -9.81
C PHE A 168 1.37 17.19 -9.21
N ARG A 169 1.75 17.10 -7.93
CA ARG A 169 2.55 18.14 -7.30
C ARG A 169 3.90 18.32 -8.01
N TRP A 170 4.56 17.24 -8.39
CA TRP A 170 5.83 17.32 -9.11
C TRP A 170 5.63 18.01 -10.47
N MET A 171 4.61 17.63 -11.23
CA MET A 171 4.28 18.23 -12.54
C MET A 171 3.95 19.71 -12.43
N SER A 172 3.23 20.12 -11.39
CA SER A 172 2.89 21.55 -11.18
C SER A 172 4.10 22.46 -11.03
N ILE A 173 5.26 21.89 -10.66
CA ILE A 173 6.52 22.62 -10.43
C ILE A 173 7.47 22.49 -11.62
N HIS A 174 7.51 21.33 -12.29
CA HIS A 174 8.58 20.99 -13.22
C HIS A 174 8.13 20.75 -14.66
N ASP A 175 6.83 20.63 -14.92
CA ASP A 175 6.32 20.26 -16.23
C ASP A 175 5.63 21.46 -16.94
N LYS A 176 5.39 21.34 -18.24
CA LYS A 176 4.66 22.34 -19.01
C LYS A 176 3.18 22.35 -18.61
N ALA A 177 2.58 23.53 -18.54
CA ALA A 177 1.16 23.69 -18.19
C ALA A 177 0.21 22.86 -19.10
N SER A 178 0.52 22.77 -20.39
CA SER A 178 -0.27 21.98 -21.36
C SER A 178 -0.31 20.49 -21.05
N ASN A 179 0.81 19.90 -20.60
CA ASN A 179 0.89 18.50 -20.23
C ASN A 179 0.14 18.24 -18.91
N LEU A 180 0.33 19.12 -17.92
CA LEU A 180 -0.43 19.07 -16.68
C LEU A 180 -1.93 19.14 -16.91
N GLN A 181 -2.39 20.06 -17.79
CA GLN A 181 -3.80 20.19 -18.14
C GLN A 181 -4.37 18.92 -18.79
N ALA A 182 -3.64 18.32 -19.74
CA ALA A 182 -4.08 17.09 -20.40
C ALA A 182 -4.25 15.93 -19.42
N ILE A 183 -3.28 15.73 -18.50
CA ILE A 183 -3.39 14.70 -17.46
C ILE A 183 -4.49 15.03 -16.46
N ALA A 184 -4.65 16.30 -16.06
CA ALA A 184 -5.69 16.72 -15.12
C ALA A 184 -7.11 16.49 -15.66
N LEU A 185 -7.36 16.77 -16.94
CA LEU A 185 -8.63 16.48 -17.59
C LEU A 185 -8.92 14.97 -17.61
N LYS A 186 -7.95 14.17 -18.00
CA LYS A 186 -8.10 12.71 -17.97
C LYS A 186 -8.27 12.17 -16.55
N PHE A 187 -7.56 12.74 -15.56
CA PHE A 187 -7.73 12.39 -14.16
C PHE A 187 -9.15 12.70 -13.67
N GLY A 188 -9.71 13.86 -14.06
CA GLY A 188 -11.11 14.20 -13.73
C GLY A 188 -12.09 13.16 -14.25
N THR A 189 -11.94 12.71 -15.51
CA THR A 189 -12.80 11.68 -16.11
C THR A 189 -12.68 10.33 -15.38
N LEU A 190 -11.46 9.86 -15.12
CA LEU A 190 -11.23 8.63 -14.37
C LEU A 190 -11.62 8.77 -12.89
N GLY A 191 -11.37 9.95 -12.32
CA GLY A 191 -11.65 10.28 -10.94
C GLY A 191 -13.12 10.13 -10.57
N ILE A 192 -14.03 10.47 -11.46
CA ILE A 192 -15.48 10.25 -11.25
C ILE A 192 -15.77 8.77 -11.00
N GLY A 193 -15.20 7.86 -11.80
CA GLY A 193 -15.35 6.42 -11.61
C GLY A 193 -14.78 5.95 -10.27
N TYR A 194 -13.57 6.41 -9.91
CA TYR A 194 -12.92 6.06 -8.64
C TYR A 194 -13.67 6.65 -7.43
N VAL A 195 -14.16 7.89 -7.51
CA VAL A 195 -14.98 8.49 -6.44
C VAL A 195 -16.29 7.75 -6.26
N GLY A 196 -16.97 7.41 -7.36
CA GLY A 196 -18.17 6.57 -7.30
C GLY A 196 -17.91 5.23 -6.63
N LEU A 197 -16.82 4.55 -7.01
CA LEU A 197 -16.39 3.30 -6.39
C LEU A 197 -16.09 3.49 -4.89
N LEU A 198 -15.35 4.53 -4.52
CA LEU A 198 -15.01 4.84 -3.12
C LEU A 198 -16.25 5.12 -2.28
N PHE A 199 -17.19 5.90 -2.81
CA PHE A 199 -18.43 6.24 -2.12
C PHE A 199 -19.29 4.98 -1.90
N LEU A 200 -19.52 4.19 -2.94
CA LEU A 200 -20.32 2.95 -2.83
C LEU A 200 -19.67 1.96 -1.88
N ALA A 201 -18.36 1.72 -2.03
CA ALA A 201 -17.63 0.83 -1.15
C ALA A 201 -17.64 1.32 0.30
N GLY A 202 -17.46 2.63 0.52
CA GLY A 202 -17.54 3.24 1.85
C GLY A 202 -18.89 3.07 2.52
N CYS A 203 -20.00 3.29 1.78
CA CYS A 203 -21.35 3.06 2.28
C CYS A 203 -21.59 1.59 2.67
N ILE A 204 -21.14 0.66 1.83
CA ILE A 204 -21.28 -0.78 2.12
C ILE A 204 -20.47 -1.17 3.36
N LEU A 205 -19.24 -0.70 3.48
CA LEU A 205 -18.37 -0.99 4.62
C LEU A 205 -18.85 -0.35 5.93
N ALA A 206 -19.54 0.79 5.86
CA ALA A 206 -20.12 1.44 7.03
C ALA A 206 -21.40 0.75 7.52
N TYR A 207 -22.11 0.05 6.64
CA TYR A 207 -23.36 -0.65 6.99
C TYR A 207 -23.09 -2.05 7.57
N ASN A 208 -21.97 -2.69 7.25
CA ASN A 208 -21.57 -4.02 7.74
C ASN A 208 -20.68 -3.95 8.99
#